data_c9b0bbfbe6818acf8d509e904443afe7
#
_entry.id   c9b0bbfbe6818acf8d509e904443afe7
#
_cell.length_a   1.000
_cell.length_b   1.000
_cell.length_c   1.000
_cell.angle_alpha   90.00
_cell.angle_beta   90.00
_cell.angle_gamma   90.00
#
_symmetry.space_group_name_H-M   'P 1'
#
loop_
_entity.id
_entity.type
_entity.pdbx_description
1 polymer ?
#
loop_
_entity_poly.entity_id
_entity_poly.type
_entity_poly.pdbx_seq_one_letter_code
_entity_poly.pdbx_strand_id
1 'polypeptide(L)'
;RAGGQSHTAMASREIILSGGAINTPQLLMLSGIGPADELRQQGIRVALDQPNVGGNLQDHLDMGMSYSCSEPISHAWMGSTLGKARVGTEWLLNRSGPGASNIWEIGGFAKAMQDSGLPTVHYHVAPMKIDARPDGGFSLSHGFTLHLSREWTKHGGHLRRCGPC
;
A
#
# COMPACT_ATOMS: atom_id res chain seq x y z
N ARG A 1 2.58 21.62 13.77
CA ARG A 1 2.30 21.82 15.20
C ARG A 1 3.00 20.71 16.00
N ALA A 2 3.70 21.06 17.05
CA ALA A 2 4.27 20.12 17.99
C ALA A 2 3.78 20.50 19.39
N GLY A 3 3.28 19.52 20.16
CA GLY A 3 2.70 19.78 21.50
C GLY A 3 1.50 20.74 21.50
N GLY A 4 0.72 20.81 20.43
CA GLY A 4 -0.42 21.72 20.30
C GLY A 4 -0.06 23.17 19.89
N GLN A 5 1.22 23.52 19.87
CA GLN A 5 1.69 24.87 19.49
C GLN A 5 2.08 24.95 18.02
N SER A 6 1.92 26.16 17.43
CA SER A 6 2.38 26.44 16.08
C SER A 6 3.82 26.96 16.14
N HIS A 7 4.68 26.40 15.32
CA HIS A 7 6.06 26.82 15.16
C HIS A 7 6.30 27.23 13.72
N THR A 8 7.12 28.25 13.49
CA THR A 8 7.56 28.69 12.19
C THR A 8 9.03 28.39 12.03
N ALA A 9 9.40 27.73 10.95
CA ALA A 9 10.78 27.50 10.56
C ALA A 9 11.03 28.12 9.18
N MET A 10 12.17 28.73 8.99
CA MET A 10 12.59 29.34 7.72
C MET A 10 13.70 28.49 7.10
N ALA A 11 13.55 28.15 5.83
CA ALA A 11 14.60 27.47 5.07
C ALA A 11 15.43 28.50 4.30
N SER A 12 16.75 28.27 4.24
CA SER A 12 17.66 29.17 3.51
C SER A 12 17.69 28.92 2.00
N ARG A 13 17.24 27.75 1.55
CA ARG A 13 17.25 27.37 0.13
C ARG A 13 15.91 26.84 -0.32
N GLU A 14 15.46 25.71 0.22
CA GLU A 14 14.27 24.99 -0.24
C GLU A 14 13.58 24.21 0.90
N ILE A 15 12.34 23.85 0.68
CA ILE A 15 11.57 22.96 1.54
C ILE A 15 11.24 21.70 0.71
N ILE A 16 11.66 20.53 1.21
CA ILE A 16 11.42 19.25 0.55
C ILE A 16 10.18 18.60 1.16
N LEU A 17 9.19 18.30 0.32
CA LEU A 17 7.97 17.58 0.71
C LEU A 17 8.07 16.13 0.27
N SER A 18 8.10 15.21 1.23
CA SER A 18 8.21 13.76 1.01
C SER A 18 7.13 12.99 1.78
N GLY A 19 5.90 13.51 1.78
CA GLY A 19 4.77 12.94 2.53
C GLY A 19 4.04 11.78 1.84
N GLY A 20 4.53 11.32 0.67
CA GLY A 20 3.89 10.28 -0.12
C GLY A 20 2.77 10.81 -1.03
N ALA A 21 2.12 9.90 -1.74
CA ALA A 21 1.17 10.22 -2.81
C ALA A 21 -0.11 10.95 -2.34
N ILE A 22 -0.45 10.84 -1.07
CA ILE A 22 -1.64 11.47 -0.46
C ILE A 22 -1.26 12.74 0.28
N ASN A 23 -0.27 12.67 1.19
CA ASN A 23 0.03 13.80 2.07
C ASN A 23 0.80 14.93 1.37
N THR A 24 1.64 14.62 0.38
CA THR A 24 2.36 15.66 -0.39
C THR A 24 1.39 16.58 -1.14
N PRO A 25 0.43 16.07 -1.94
CA PRO A 25 -0.59 16.92 -2.55
C PRO A 25 -1.42 17.68 -1.52
N GLN A 26 -1.78 17.07 -0.40
CA GLN A 26 -2.52 17.73 0.68
C GLN A 26 -1.74 18.94 1.24
N LEU A 27 -0.45 18.76 1.52
CA LEU A 27 0.41 19.85 2.01
C LEU A 27 0.56 20.97 0.99
N LEU A 28 0.70 20.63 -0.29
CA LEU A 28 0.73 21.62 -1.38
C LEU A 28 -0.58 22.40 -1.44
N MET A 29 -1.73 21.72 -1.44
CA MET A 29 -3.05 22.37 -1.50
C MET A 29 -3.30 23.28 -0.28
N LEU A 30 -2.96 22.81 0.92
CA LEU A 30 -3.04 23.64 2.13
C LEU A 30 -2.11 24.86 2.10
N SER A 31 -1.04 24.79 1.30
CA SER A 31 -0.12 25.91 1.05
C SER A 31 -0.58 26.81 -0.09
N GLY A 32 -1.74 26.55 -0.68
CA GLY A 32 -2.29 27.34 -1.79
C GLY A 32 -1.79 26.93 -3.18
N ILE A 33 -1.14 25.77 -3.30
CA ILE A 33 -0.62 25.24 -4.57
C ILE A 33 -1.49 24.05 -4.99
N GLY A 34 -2.34 24.24 -5.99
CA GLY A 34 -3.27 23.19 -6.44
C GLY A 34 -4.32 23.74 -7.39
N PRO A 35 -5.39 22.96 -7.68
CA PRO A 35 -6.48 23.39 -8.55
C PRO A 35 -7.18 24.63 -7.96
N ALA A 36 -7.08 25.74 -8.66
CA ALA A 36 -7.50 27.05 -8.14
C ALA A 36 -8.97 27.08 -7.69
N ASP A 37 -9.86 26.44 -8.44
CA ASP A 37 -11.29 26.43 -8.12
C ASP A 37 -11.59 25.60 -6.87
N GLU A 38 -10.94 24.45 -6.71
CA GLU A 38 -11.07 23.62 -5.52
C GLU A 38 -10.53 24.36 -4.27
N LEU A 39 -9.37 25.02 -4.40
CA LEU A 39 -8.79 25.80 -3.32
C LEU A 39 -9.71 26.96 -2.88
N ARG A 40 -10.28 27.70 -3.83
CA ARG A 40 -11.23 28.77 -3.53
C ARG A 40 -12.50 28.28 -2.84
N GLN A 41 -13.04 27.12 -3.26
CA GLN A 41 -14.20 26.51 -2.62
C GLN A 41 -13.93 26.14 -1.16
N GLN A 42 -12.69 25.78 -0.82
CA GLN A 42 -12.25 25.48 0.56
C GLN A 42 -11.78 26.73 1.33
N GLY A 43 -11.93 27.93 0.76
CA GLY A 43 -11.49 29.17 1.39
C GLY A 43 -9.97 29.33 1.47
N ILE A 44 -9.21 28.56 0.69
CA ILE A 44 -7.75 28.62 0.65
C ILE A 44 -7.31 29.63 -0.40
N ARG A 45 -6.43 30.55 0.01
CA ARG A 45 -5.85 31.52 -0.91
C ARG A 45 -4.96 30.84 -1.94
N VAL A 46 -5.25 31.00 -3.23
CA VAL A 46 -4.45 30.45 -4.31
C VAL A 46 -3.12 31.20 -4.40
N ALA A 47 -2.02 30.48 -4.17
CA ALA A 47 -0.66 30.95 -4.39
C ALA A 47 -0.17 30.58 -5.80
N LEU A 48 -0.53 29.39 -6.28
CA LEU A 48 -0.17 28.90 -7.60
C LEU A 48 -1.26 27.93 -8.10
N ASP A 49 -1.83 28.20 -9.27
CA ASP A 49 -2.76 27.28 -9.92
C ASP A 49 -2.01 26.11 -10.54
N GLN A 50 -2.20 24.92 -9.97
CA GLN A 50 -1.60 23.67 -10.43
C GLN A 50 -2.68 22.57 -10.49
N PRO A 51 -3.41 22.47 -11.61
CA PRO A 51 -4.58 21.59 -11.73
C PRO A 51 -4.28 20.10 -11.57
N ASN A 52 -3.02 19.70 -11.70
CA ASN A 52 -2.60 18.28 -11.57
C ASN A 52 -2.25 17.87 -10.13
N VAL A 53 -2.17 18.80 -9.19
CA VAL A 53 -1.91 18.47 -7.78
C VAL A 53 -3.11 17.75 -7.19
N GLY A 54 -2.89 16.53 -6.66
CA GLY A 54 -3.93 15.65 -6.13
C GLY A 54 -4.74 14.91 -7.20
N GLY A 55 -4.46 15.18 -8.48
CA GLY A 55 -5.09 14.46 -9.58
C GLY A 55 -4.36 13.16 -9.94
N ASN A 56 -5.05 12.32 -10.71
CA ASN A 56 -4.49 11.09 -11.31
C ASN A 56 -3.83 10.12 -10.30
N LEU A 57 -4.39 10.02 -9.09
CA LEU A 57 -3.96 9.00 -8.13
C LEU A 57 -4.20 7.62 -8.73
N GLN A 58 -3.16 6.80 -8.74
CA GLN A 58 -3.19 5.43 -9.24
C GLN A 58 -2.74 4.48 -8.15
N ASP A 59 -3.40 3.33 -8.10
CA ASP A 59 -3.01 2.23 -7.22
C ASP A 59 -3.24 0.91 -7.95
N HIS A 60 -2.61 -0.16 -7.48
CA HIS A 60 -2.78 -1.48 -8.07
C HIS A 60 -4.20 -2.01 -7.83
N LEU A 61 -4.77 -2.63 -8.85
CA LEU A 61 -5.93 -3.49 -8.63
C LEU A 61 -5.41 -4.81 -8.07
N ASP A 62 -5.69 -5.05 -6.82
CA ASP A 62 -5.22 -6.24 -6.10
C ASP A 62 -6.37 -7.21 -5.82
N MET A 63 -6.11 -8.50 -6.02
CA MET A 63 -7.06 -9.58 -5.77
C MET A 63 -6.37 -10.69 -4.98
N GLY A 64 -6.91 -11.00 -3.80
CA GLY A 64 -6.48 -12.13 -2.98
C GLY A 64 -7.38 -13.34 -3.17
N MET A 65 -6.79 -14.49 -3.45
CA MET A 65 -7.46 -15.79 -3.47
C MET A 65 -6.85 -16.70 -2.43
N SER A 66 -7.66 -17.12 -1.46
CA SER A 66 -7.21 -17.97 -0.35
C SER A 66 -7.75 -19.38 -0.49
N TYR A 67 -6.87 -20.36 -0.35
CA TYR A 67 -7.17 -21.78 -0.45
C TYR A 67 -6.86 -22.48 0.86
N SER A 68 -7.76 -23.37 1.33
CA SER A 68 -7.52 -24.21 2.50
C SER A 68 -6.78 -25.47 2.12
N CYS A 69 -5.85 -25.89 2.95
CA CYS A 69 -5.21 -27.22 2.87
C CYS A 69 -5.81 -28.16 3.92
N SER A 70 -6.01 -29.42 3.58
CA SER A 70 -6.43 -30.46 4.51
C SER A 70 -5.34 -30.83 5.51
N GLU A 71 -4.08 -30.71 5.09
CA GLU A 71 -2.90 -31.01 5.89
C GLU A 71 -2.30 -29.75 6.52
N PRO A 72 -1.77 -29.79 7.75
CA PRO A 72 -1.19 -28.64 8.44
C PRO A 72 0.24 -28.32 7.98
N ILE A 73 0.46 -28.23 6.68
CA ILE A 73 1.77 -28.01 6.04
C ILE A 73 2.15 -26.53 5.90
N SER A 74 1.23 -25.61 6.18
CA SER A 74 1.45 -24.17 5.98
C SER A 74 2.06 -23.49 7.20
N HIS A 75 2.50 -22.26 7.03
CA HIS A 75 3.07 -21.43 8.09
C HIS A 75 2.03 -20.79 9.04
N ALA A 76 0.76 -21.21 9.00
CA ALA A 76 -0.29 -20.70 9.87
C ALA A 76 0.00 -20.83 11.37
N TRP A 77 0.81 -21.84 11.78
CA TRP A 77 1.25 -22.03 13.18
C TRP A 77 1.96 -20.79 13.76
N MET A 78 2.59 -19.96 12.92
CA MET A 78 3.27 -18.73 13.35
C MET A 78 2.31 -17.70 13.96
N GLY A 79 1.01 -17.78 13.64
CA GLY A 79 -0.02 -16.89 14.21
C GLY A 79 -0.31 -17.15 15.69
N SER A 80 -0.01 -18.34 16.22
CA SER A 80 -0.20 -18.70 17.63
C SER A 80 0.83 -17.99 18.53
N THR A 81 0.51 -17.85 19.84
CA THR A 81 1.43 -17.25 20.81
C THR A 81 2.76 -17.99 20.88
N LEU A 82 2.70 -19.33 20.92
CA LEU A 82 3.90 -20.18 20.93
C LEU A 82 4.68 -20.08 19.61
N GLY A 83 3.96 -20.01 18.48
CA GLY A 83 4.55 -19.80 17.16
C GLY A 83 5.32 -18.49 17.08
N LYS A 84 4.73 -17.39 17.53
CA LYS A 84 5.39 -16.08 17.59
C LYS A 84 6.61 -16.09 18.47
N ALA A 85 6.54 -16.70 19.65
CA ALA A 85 7.69 -16.84 20.55
C ALA A 85 8.83 -17.64 19.88
N ARG A 86 8.52 -18.78 19.25
CA ARG A 86 9.51 -19.60 18.53
C ARG A 86 10.17 -18.82 17.40
N VAL A 87 9.38 -18.18 16.54
CA VAL A 87 9.89 -17.37 15.41
C VAL A 87 10.78 -16.24 15.92
N GLY A 88 10.34 -15.52 16.96
CA GLY A 88 11.11 -14.43 17.57
C GLY A 88 12.42 -14.91 18.17
N THR A 89 12.43 -16.03 18.89
CA THR A 89 13.64 -16.61 19.49
C THR A 89 14.63 -17.06 18.42
N GLU A 90 14.16 -17.76 17.39
CA GLU A 90 15.01 -18.22 16.27
C GLU A 90 15.64 -17.02 15.55
N TRP A 91 14.87 -15.98 15.29
CA TRP A 91 15.40 -14.77 14.68
C TRP A 91 16.42 -14.03 15.56
N LEU A 92 16.16 -13.93 16.87
CA LEU A 92 17.08 -13.24 17.80
C LEU A 92 18.42 -13.97 17.90
N LEU A 93 18.40 -15.30 17.98
CA LEU A 93 19.60 -16.10 18.20
C LEU A 93 20.37 -16.38 16.90
N ASN A 94 19.66 -16.70 15.82
CA ASN A 94 20.28 -17.25 14.61
C ASN A 94 20.11 -16.33 13.39
N ARG A 95 19.30 -15.24 13.47
CA ARG A 95 18.95 -14.39 12.34
C ARG A 95 18.38 -15.19 11.14
N SER A 96 17.71 -16.29 11.40
CA SER A 96 17.18 -17.23 10.40
C SER A 96 15.72 -17.59 10.67
N GLY A 97 15.20 -18.51 9.86
CA GLY A 97 13.83 -18.99 9.96
C GLY A 97 12.78 -18.03 9.41
N PRO A 98 11.51 -18.30 9.64
CA PRO A 98 10.41 -17.50 9.08
C PRO A 98 10.42 -16.02 9.49
N GLY A 99 11.06 -15.68 10.61
CA GLY A 99 11.23 -14.29 11.06
C GLY A 99 12.24 -13.47 10.23
N ALA A 100 13.06 -14.13 9.43
CA ALA A 100 13.98 -13.51 8.48
C ALA A 100 13.43 -13.44 7.05
N SER A 101 12.27 -14.05 6.80
CA SER A 101 11.59 -14.07 5.51
C SER A 101 10.62 -12.90 5.37
N ASN A 102 10.40 -12.45 4.14
CA ASN A 102 9.31 -11.54 3.81
C ASN A 102 7.95 -12.23 3.66
N ILE A 103 7.90 -13.57 3.82
CA ILE A 103 6.72 -14.44 3.67
C ILE A 103 6.26 -14.60 2.20
N TRP A 104 6.47 -13.61 1.36
CA TRP A 104 6.11 -13.59 -0.06
C TRP A 104 7.26 -14.05 -0.95
N GLU A 105 7.79 -15.25 -0.68
CA GLU A 105 9.02 -15.74 -1.33
C GLU A 105 8.77 -16.30 -2.73
N ILE A 106 7.52 -16.63 -3.05
CA ILE A 106 7.13 -17.17 -4.36
C ILE A 106 6.31 -16.12 -5.08
N GLY A 107 6.73 -15.79 -6.27
CA GLY A 107 6.00 -14.84 -7.11
C GLY A 107 6.51 -14.85 -8.54
N GLY A 108 5.86 -14.08 -9.38
CA GLY A 108 6.23 -13.94 -10.77
C GLY A 108 5.35 -12.93 -11.51
N PHE A 109 5.64 -12.82 -12.79
CA PHE A 109 4.92 -11.94 -13.70
C PHE A 109 4.31 -12.75 -14.83
N ALA A 110 3.09 -12.40 -15.21
CA ALA A 110 2.36 -13.06 -16.29
C ALA A 110 1.74 -12.03 -17.24
N LYS A 111 1.54 -12.43 -18.49
CA LYS A 111 0.76 -11.67 -19.46
C LYS A 111 -0.70 -12.10 -19.34
N ALA A 112 -1.56 -11.18 -18.91
CA ALA A 112 -3.01 -11.43 -18.89
C ALA A 112 -3.66 -11.22 -20.27
N MET A 113 -3.01 -10.45 -21.15
CA MET A 113 -3.49 -10.12 -22.50
C MET A 113 -2.42 -10.49 -23.52
N GLN A 114 -2.81 -11.16 -24.61
CA GLN A 114 -1.88 -11.64 -25.64
C GLN A 114 -1.13 -10.50 -26.34
N ASP A 115 -1.77 -9.34 -26.48
CA ASP A 115 -1.23 -8.17 -27.19
C ASP A 115 -0.36 -7.26 -26.32
N SER A 116 -0.18 -7.57 -25.02
CA SER A 116 0.71 -6.77 -24.17
C SER A 116 2.16 -7.14 -24.45
N GLY A 117 2.98 -6.16 -24.81
CA GLY A 117 4.43 -6.34 -24.99
C GLY A 117 5.14 -6.78 -23.71
N LEU A 118 4.59 -6.38 -22.54
CA LEU A 118 5.13 -6.63 -21.21
C LEU A 118 4.14 -7.44 -20.35
N PRO A 119 4.63 -8.14 -19.32
CA PRO A 119 3.76 -8.70 -18.29
C PRO A 119 2.87 -7.64 -17.67
N THR A 120 1.59 -7.96 -17.49
CA THR A 120 0.58 -7.03 -16.96
C THR A 120 0.01 -7.47 -15.63
N VAL A 121 0.35 -8.68 -15.18
CA VAL A 121 -0.03 -9.23 -13.90
C VAL A 121 1.22 -9.63 -13.14
N HIS A 122 1.26 -9.21 -11.92
CA HIS A 122 2.22 -9.61 -10.92
C HIS A 122 1.51 -10.46 -9.88
N TYR A 123 2.11 -11.57 -9.49
CA TYR A 123 1.53 -12.43 -8.47
C TYR A 123 2.55 -12.86 -7.43
N HIS A 124 2.08 -13.07 -6.20
CA HIS A 124 2.84 -13.70 -5.13
C HIS A 124 1.98 -14.64 -4.30
N VAL A 125 2.64 -15.60 -3.69
CA VAL A 125 2.01 -16.63 -2.88
C VAL A 125 2.53 -16.54 -1.45
N ALA A 126 1.59 -16.40 -0.51
CA ALA A 126 1.88 -16.59 0.90
C ALA A 126 1.62 -18.05 1.28
N PRO A 127 2.56 -18.72 2.00
CA PRO A 127 2.41 -20.11 2.43
C PRO A 127 1.48 -20.25 3.63
N MET A 128 0.41 -19.48 3.66
CA MET A 128 -0.65 -19.54 4.66
C MET A 128 -1.93 -18.95 4.08
N LYS A 129 -3.07 -19.44 4.55
CA LYS A 129 -4.35 -18.83 4.23
C LYS A 129 -4.54 -17.59 5.09
N ILE A 130 -4.80 -16.46 4.43
CA ILE A 130 -5.05 -15.16 5.05
C ILE A 130 -6.50 -14.79 4.77
N ASP A 131 -7.30 -14.71 5.82
CA ASP A 131 -8.71 -14.32 5.73
C ASP A 131 -8.91 -12.96 6.41
N ALA A 132 -9.57 -12.03 5.74
CA ALA A 132 -9.96 -10.76 6.33
C ALA A 132 -11.03 -10.99 7.41
N ARG A 133 -10.90 -10.29 8.53
CA ARG A 133 -11.85 -10.34 9.64
C ARG A 133 -12.78 -9.11 9.60
N PRO A 134 -14.00 -9.23 10.12
CA PRO A 134 -14.94 -8.11 10.17
C PRO A 134 -14.44 -6.91 11.00
N ASP A 135 -13.50 -7.13 11.93
CA ASP A 135 -12.86 -6.09 12.74
C ASP A 135 -11.72 -5.35 12.04
N GLY A 136 -11.50 -5.61 10.74
CA GLY A 136 -10.41 -5.05 9.94
C GLY A 136 -9.06 -5.75 10.14
N GLY A 137 -9.00 -6.79 10.99
CA GLY A 137 -7.81 -7.63 11.17
C GLY A 137 -7.75 -8.79 10.18
N PHE A 138 -6.73 -9.62 10.35
CA PHE A 138 -6.55 -10.86 9.57
C PHE A 138 -6.51 -12.06 10.49
N SER A 139 -7.01 -13.19 10.00
CA SER A 139 -6.81 -14.51 10.62
C SER A 139 -5.94 -15.36 9.71
N LEU A 140 -5.11 -16.20 10.32
CA LEU A 140 -4.23 -17.14 9.63
C LEU A 140 -4.71 -18.56 9.86
N SER A 141 -4.85 -19.32 8.79
CA SER A 141 -5.24 -20.73 8.84
C SER A 141 -4.42 -21.55 7.86
N HIS A 142 -4.57 -22.89 7.93
CA HIS A 142 -3.82 -23.78 7.05
C HIS A 142 -4.28 -23.68 5.61
N GLY A 143 -3.34 -23.35 4.72
CA GLY A 143 -3.58 -23.11 3.32
C GLY A 143 -2.51 -22.25 2.68
N PHE A 144 -2.87 -21.62 1.59
CA PHE A 144 -2.05 -20.61 0.91
C PHE A 144 -2.93 -19.49 0.37
N THR A 145 -2.35 -18.33 0.20
CA THR A 145 -3.01 -17.18 -0.42
C THR A 145 -2.23 -16.75 -1.65
N LEU A 146 -2.90 -16.68 -2.78
CA LEU A 146 -2.39 -16.13 -4.02
C LEU A 146 -2.87 -14.68 -4.14
N HIS A 147 -1.95 -13.74 -4.17
CA HIS A 147 -2.19 -12.34 -4.52
C HIS A 147 -1.89 -12.10 -5.98
N LEU A 148 -2.78 -11.43 -6.65
CA LEU A 148 -2.68 -11.01 -8.04
C LEU A 148 -2.83 -9.49 -8.09
N SER A 149 -1.79 -8.79 -8.50
CA SER A 149 -1.83 -7.35 -8.74
C SER A 149 -1.71 -7.08 -10.22
N ARG A 150 -2.61 -6.23 -10.73
CA ARG A 150 -2.52 -5.77 -12.11
C ARG A 150 -1.69 -4.50 -12.19
N GLU A 151 -0.63 -4.55 -12.98
CA GLU A 151 0.12 -3.36 -13.34
C GLU A 151 -0.73 -2.44 -14.23
N TRP A 152 -0.77 -1.15 -13.90
CA TRP A 152 -1.42 -0.15 -14.73
C TRP A 152 -0.57 0.10 -15.98
N THR A 153 -1.01 -0.42 -17.10
CA THR A 153 -0.51 0.06 -18.39
C THR A 153 -1.22 1.38 -18.72
N LYS A 154 -0.52 2.31 -19.35
CA LYS A 154 -0.98 3.68 -19.68
C LYS A 154 -2.27 3.76 -20.54
N HIS A 155 -2.95 2.67 -20.80
CA HIS A 155 -4.17 2.61 -21.60
C HIS A 155 -5.40 2.45 -20.71
N GLY A 156 -5.95 3.58 -20.31
CA GLY A 156 -7.38 3.74 -20.12
C GLY A 156 -8.00 3.15 -18.86
N GLY A 157 -7.78 3.77 -17.72
CA GLY A 157 -8.66 3.63 -16.58
C GLY A 157 -8.68 4.94 -15.81
N HIS A 158 -9.56 5.86 -16.18
CA HIS A 158 -9.86 6.99 -15.33
C HIS A 158 -10.58 6.46 -14.08
N LEU A 159 -9.88 6.38 -12.96
CA LEU A 159 -10.56 6.40 -11.67
C LEU A 159 -11.30 7.74 -11.62
N ARG A 160 -12.62 7.68 -11.59
CA ARG A 160 -13.44 8.86 -11.34
C ARG A 160 -13.01 9.41 -9.98
N ARG A 161 -12.84 10.72 -9.90
CA ARG A 161 -12.58 11.46 -8.67
C ARG A 161 -13.50 10.91 -7.58
N CYS A 162 -12.94 10.52 -6.44
CA CYS A 162 -13.75 10.39 -5.24
C CYS A 162 -14.37 11.76 -5.00
N GLY A 163 -15.69 11.81 -4.93
CA GLY A 163 -16.41 13.03 -4.57
C GLY A 163 -15.97 13.51 -3.19
N PRO A 164 -16.33 14.74 -2.83
CA PRO A 164 -15.91 15.33 -1.57
C PRO A 164 -16.31 14.42 -0.39
N CYS A 165 -15.31 14.07 0.43
CA CYS A 165 -15.56 13.51 1.76
C CYS A 165 -15.97 14.63 2.71
#